data_916c25873f789ab39440a1db35d7bdb8
#
_entry.id   916c25873f789ab39440a1db35d7bdb8
#
_cell.length_a   1.000
_cell.length_b   1.000
_cell.length_c   1.000
_cell.angle_alpha   90.00
_cell.angle_beta   90.00
_cell.angle_gamma   90.00
#
_symmetry.space_group_name_H-M   'P 1'
#
loop_
_entity.id
_entity.type
_entity.pdbx_description
1 polymer ?
#
loop_
_entity_poly.entity_id
_entity_poly.type
_entity_poly.pdbx_seq_one_letter_code
_entity_poly.pdbx_strand_id
1 'polypeptide(L)'
;MGFTPEQIKGRIKSVAKQNNADARTLMRIYMMERFLERLTQSEYRDNFIIKGGILVTAMIGVAHRSTMDIDTSMKNLNLSAEDALRVVNQVKDIDLDDGVSFEVKDVSNIMDEMEYPGIRVTMNANVGRLITPLKIDISTGDVITPRAIEFNYDLLLEDRSIKLWSYNLETILAEKLQTVLARGILNTRMRDFYDIRMLVDTYEDKVNKAVLKDAFAATCKKRGTDNLQEQAEEIVKIIEADEQIQVLWRAYQKKYSYVADIDYASVIRGVRKLMDWIR
;
A
#
# COMPACT_ATOMS: atom_id res chain seq x y z
N MET A 1 24.96 -13.93 6.13
CA MET A 1 24.91 -14.80 4.93
C MET A 1 23.46 -14.94 4.49
N GLY A 2 23.11 -14.40 3.34
CA GLY A 2 21.75 -14.46 2.79
C GLY A 2 21.33 -15.87 2.37
N PHE A 3 20.05 -16.05 2.06
CA PHE A 3 19.53 -17.32 1.52
C PHE A 3 20.02 -17.55 0.10
N THR A 4 20.34 -18.81 -0.25
CA THR A 4 20.56 -19.16 -1.67
C THR A 4 19.26 -19.04 -2.48
N PRO A 5 19.33 -18.89 -3.82
CA PRO A 5 18.14 -18.81 -4.65
C PRO A 5 17.19 -20.02 -4.49
N GLU A 6 17.74 -21.21 -4.26
CA GLU A 6 16.97 -22.44 -4.03
C GLU A 6 16.26 -22.40 -2.65
N GLN A 7 16.94 -21.90 -1.62
CA GLN A 7 16.35 -21.72 -0.30
C GLN A 7 15.21 -20.68 -0.34
N ILE A 8 15.40 -19.56 -1.03
CA ILE A 8 14.34 -18.55 -1.21
C ILE A 8 13.12 -19.19 -1.88
N LYS A 9 13.30 -19.90 -3.00
CA LYS A 9 12.20 -20.60 -3.69
C LYS A 9 11.48 -21.60 -2.80
N GLY A 10 12.23 -22.39 -2.03
CA GLY A 10 11.66 -23.38 -1.12
C GLY A 10 10.83 -22.75 -0.01
N ARG A 11 11.36 -21.71 0.64
CA ARG A 11 10.67 -20.95 1.70
C ARG A 11 9.42 -20.25 1.17
N ILE A 12 9.51 -19.58 0.02
CA ILE A 12 8.35 -18.93 -0.63
C ILE A 12 7.24 -19.94 -0.91
N LYS A 13 7.56 -21.13 -1.44
CA LYS A 13 6.55 -22.19 -1.67
C LYS A 13 5.91 -22.67 -0.38
N SER A 14 6.69 -22.80 0.70
CA SER A 14 6.18 -23.17 2.01
C SER A 14 5.20 -22.14 2.55
N VAL A 15 5.60 -20.85 2.55
CA VAL A 15 4.76 -19.74 3.00
C VAL A 15 3.49 -19.61 2.13
N ALA A 16 3.62 -19.79 0.80
CA ALA A 16 2.49 -19.79 -0.11
C ALA A 16 1.45 -20.86 0.24
N LYS A 17 1.91 -22.09 0.52
CA LYS A 17 1.05 -23.19 0.93
C LYS A 17 0.36 -22.92 2.29
N GLN A 18 1.10 -22.42 3.26
CA GLN A 18 0.59 -22.12 4.60
C GLN A 18 -0.48 -21.03 4.60
N ASN A 19 -0.33 -20.03 3.74
CA ASN A 19 -1.20 -18.84 3.69
C ASN A 19 -2.24 -18.90 2.55
N ASN A 20 -2.33 -20.00 1.81
CA ASN A 20 -3.15 -20.11 0.59
C ASN A 20 -2.92 -18.91 -0.37
N ALA A 21 -1.67 -18.49 -0.54
CA ALA A 21 -1.26 -17.31 -1.27
C ALA A 21 -0.50 -17.68 -2.56
N ASP A 22 -0.49 -16.76 -3.53
CA ASP A 22 0.25 -16.95 -4.78
C ASP A 22 1.76 -16.78 -4.56
N ALA A 23 2.54 -17.83 -4.91
CA ALA A 23 3.98 -17.85 -4.72
C ALA A 23 4.73 -16.76 -5.52
N ARG A 24 4.21 -16.34 -6.69
CA ARG A 24 4.82 -15.25 -7.48
C ARG A 24 4.63 -13.91 -6.78
N THR A 25 3.47 -13.70 -6.20
CA THR A 25 3.17 -12.50 -5.40
C THR A 25 4.06 -12.45 -4.15
N LEU A 26 4.22 -13.56 -3.44
CA LEU A 26 5.12 -13.63 -2.27
C LEU A 26 6.59 -13.42 -2.65
N MET A 27 7.03 -13.94 -3.79
CA MET A 27 8.38 -13.66 -4.31
C MET A 27 8.57 -12.17 -4.57
N ARG A 28 7.56 -11.50 -5.13
CA ARG A 28 7.61 -10.04 -5.34
C ARG A 28 7.67 -9.28 -4.03
N ILE A 29 6.86 -9.66 -3.03
CA ILE A 29 6.89 -9.05 -1.69
C ILE A 29 8.30 -9.23 -1.09
N TYR A 30 8.87 -10.42 -1.14
CA TYR A 30 10.24 -10.66 -0.67
C TYR A 30 11.27 -9.75 -1.35
N MET A 31 11.18 -9.58 -2.68
CA MET A 31 12.08 -8.69 -3.40
C MET A 31 11.86 -7.19 -3.05
N MET A 32 10.61 -6.80 -2.79
CA MET A 32 10.30 -5.45 -2.29
C MET A 32 10.91 -5.24 -0.89
N GLU A 33 10.84 -6.23 -0.01
CA GLU A 33 11.47 -6.19 1.31
C GLU A 33 12.99 -6.01 1.23
N ARG A 34 13.66 -6.68 0.29
CA ARG A 34 15.10 -6.50 0.07
C ARG A 34 15.45 -5.07 -0.34
N PHE A 35 14.60 -4.42 -1.12
CA PHE A 35 14.76 -2.99 -1.42
C PHE A 35 14.49 -2.11 -0.20
N LEU A 36 13.40 -2.36 0.52
CA LEU A 36 13.06 -1.60 1.74
C LEU A 36 14.13 -1.72 2.82
N GLU A 37 14.77 -2.88 2.95
CA GLU A 37 15.87 -3.06 3.89
C GLU A 37 17.09 -2.23 3.51
N ARG A 38 17.45 -2.16 2.21
CA ARG A 38 18.48 -1.24 1.73
C ARG A 38 18.13 0.21 2.02
N LEU A 39 16.87 0.58 1.84
CA LEU A 39 16.39 1.92 2.19
C LEU A 39 16.63 2.24 3.67
N THR A 40 16.41 1.28 4.58
CA THR A 40 16.65 1.51 6.03
C THR A 40 18.11 1.75 6.38
N GLN A 41 19.05 1.32 5.53
CA GLN A 41 20.48 1.48 5.72
C GLN A 41 21.06 2.66 4.92
N SER A 42 20.24 3.32 4.14
CA SER A 42 20.65 4.48 3.34
C SER A 42 20.51 5.80 4.12
N GLU A 43 21.19 6.82 3.65
CA GLU A 43 20.98 8.20 4.12
C GLU A 43 19.55 8.73 3.87
N TYR A 44 18.78 8.07 2.99
CA TYR A 44 17.40 8.45 2.64
C TYR A 44 16.33 7.81 3.52
N ARG A 45 16.70 6.99 4.52
CA ARG A 45 15.76 6.34 5.43
C ARG A 45 14.68 7.30 5.94
N ASP A 46 15.09 8.48 6.37
CA ASP A 46 14.19 9.46 6.99
C ASP A 46 13.41 10.33 5.99
N ASN A 47 13.70 10.17 4.70
CA ASN A 47 13.00 10.87 3.62
C ASN A 47 11.82 10.07 3.05
N PHE A 48 11.84 8.73 3.15
CA PHE A 48 10.79 7.88 2.60
C PHE A 48 9.79 7.45 3.67
N ILE A 49 8.52 7.59 3.34
CA ILE A 49 7.40 7.18 4.18
C ILE A 49 6.59 6.17 3.39
N ILE A 50 6.55 4.91 3.83
CA ILE A 50 5.76 3.87 3.17
C ILE A 50 4.27 4.10 3.39
N LYS A 51 3.48 3.82 2.35
CA LYS A 51 2.02 3.96 2.34
C LYS A 51 1.36 2.87 1.49
N GLY A 52 0.09 3.05 1.16
CA GLY A 52 -0.61 2.24 0.16
C GLY A 52 -0.61 0.75 0.42
N GLY A 53 -0.47 0.01 -0.67
CA GLY A 53 -0.64 -1.44 -0.67
C GLY A 53 0.36 -2.21 0.17
N ILE A 54 1.63 -1.83 0.15
CA ILE A 54 2.69 -2.51 0.90
C ILE A 54 2.48 -2.38 2.41
N LEU A 55 2.10 -1.20 2.87
CA LEU A 55 1.84 -0.94 4.29
C LEU A 55 0.60 -1.71 4.77
N VAL A 56 -0.52 -1.67 4.02
CA VAL A 56 -1.72 -2.42 4.39
C VAL A 56 -1.44 -3.93 4.43
N THR A 57 -0.67 -4.46 3.45
CA THR A 57 -0.28 -5.88 3.45
C THR A 57 0.55 -6.24 4.69
N ALA A 58 1.49 -5.37 5.10
CA ALA A 58 2.26 -5.58 6.31
C ALA A 58 1.39 -5.54 7.59
N MET A 59 0.35 -4.71 7.61
CA MET A 59 -0.56 -4.58 8.75
C MET A 59 -1.50 -5.76 8.93
N ILE A 60 -2.09 -6.27 7.84
CA ILE A 60 -3.12 -7.34 7.93
C ILE A 60 -2.61 -8.73 7.53
N GLY A 61 -1.38 -8.81 7.02
CA GLY A 61 -0.71 -10.06 6.65
C GLY A 61 -0.94 -10.52 5.21
N VAL A 62 0.03 -11.25 4.68
CA VAL A 62 0.07 -11.73 3.28
C VAL A 62 -1.01 -12.77 2.94
N ALA A 63 -1.58 -13.42 3.95
CA ALA A 63 -2.73 -14.32 3.80
C ALA A 63 -4.02 -13.58 3.43
N HIS A 64 -4.11 -12.33 3.86
CA HIS A 64 -5.31 -11.51 3.74
C HIS A 64 -5.20 -10.41 2.68
N ARG A 65 -4.00 -10.13 2.18
CA ARG A 65 -3.82 -9.04 1.24
C ARG A 65 -2.53 -9.22 0.44
N SER A 66 -2.59 -8.94 -0.84
CA SER A 66 -1.42 -8.91 -1.72
C SER A 66 -1.19 -7.53 -2.31
N THR A 67 0.08 -7.19 -2.55
CA THR A 67 0.47 -5.98 -3.25
C THR A 67 1.45 -6.28 -4.37
N MET A 68 1.55 -5.35 -5.32
CA MET A 68 2.42 -5.50 -6.50
C MET A 68 3.48 -4.41 -6.57
N ASP A 69 3.29 -3.32 -5.83
CA ASP A 69 4.06 -2.09 -5.94
C ASP A 69 4.45 -1.59 -4.53
N ILE A 70 5.55 -0.85 -4.45
CA ILE A 70 5.96 -0.08 -3.27
C ILE A 70 5.42 1.33 -3.45
N ASP A 71 4.46 1.73 -2.64
CA ASP A 71 3.96 3.11 -2.61
C ASP A 71 4.68 3.88 -1.51
N THR A 72 5.26 5.03 -1.85
CA THR A 72 5.97 5.88 -0.90
C THR A 72 5.61 7.36 -1.06
N SER A 73 5.73 8.10 0.02
CA SER A 73 5.77 9.56 0.01
C SER A 73 7.17 10.02 0.39
N MET A 74 7.72 10.95 -0.39
CA MET A 74 9.04 11.53 -0.10
C MET A 74 8.88 12.89 0.55
N LYS A 75 9.60 13.13 1.66
CA LYS A 75 9.64 14.41 2.35
C LYS A 75 11.03 15.04 2.28
N ASN A 76 11.06 16.39 2.35
CA ASN A 76 12.30 17.20 2.42
C ASN A 76 13.26 17.03 1.23
N LEU A 77 12.76 16.53 0.11
CA LEU A 77 13.52 16.44 -1.15
C LEU A 77 12.64 16.92 -2.30
N ASN A 78 13.27 17.51 -3.31
CA ASN A 78 12.57 17.80 -4.56
C ASN A 78 12.32 16.50 -5.32
N LEU A 79 11.13 16.37 -5.91
CA LEU A 79 10.79 15.21 -6.73
C LEU A 79 10.90 15.59 -8.20
N SER A 80 12.06 15.28 -8.79
CA SER A 80 12.25 15.17 -10.24
C SER A 80 12.53 13.71 -10.61
N ALA A 81 12.33 13.36 -11.89
CA ALA A 81 12.67 12.01 -12.36
C ALA A 81 14.18 11.73 -12.17
N GLU A 82 15.03 12.74 -12.33
CA GLU A 82 16.48 12.64 -12.12
C GLU A 82 16.83 12.41 -10.65
N ASP A 83 16.22 13.17 -9.73
CA ASP A 83 16.44 12.99 -8.29
C ASP A 83 15.94 11.64 -7.81
N ALA A 84 14.75 11.21 -8.25
CA ALA A 84 14.20 9.89 -7.92
C ALA A 84 15.13 8.77 -8.41
N LEU A 85 15.62 8.87 -9.65
CA LEU A 85 16.57 7.90 -10.22
C LEU A 85 17.88 7.87 -9.44
N ARG A 86 18.43 9.02 -9.08
CA ARG A 86 19.66 9.13 -8.29
C ARG A 86 19.50 8.45 -6.92
N VAL A 87 18.44 8.79 -6.21
CA VAL A 87 18.16 8.20 -4.88
C VAL A 87 17.95 6.70 -4.96
N VAL A 88 17.10 6.22 -5.89
CA VAL A 88 16.85 4.78 -6.07
C VAL A 88 18.14 4.04 -6.43
N ASN A 89 19.02 4.61 -7.27
CA ASN A 89 20.31 4.00 -7.59
C ASN A 89 21.21 3.90 -6.34
N GLN A 90 21.31 4.95 -5.53
CA GLN A 90 22.09 4.90 -4.30
C GLN A 90 21.56 3.87 -3.30
N VAL A 91 20.23 3.75 -3.15
CA VAL A 91 19.62 2.76 -2.28
C VAL A 91 19.84 1.34 -2.79
N LYS A 92 19.57 1.07 -4.08
CA LYS A 92 19.64 -0.29 -4.65
C LYS A 92 21.04 -0.89 -4.65
N ASP A 93 22.08 -0.03 -4.65
CA ASP A 93 23.48 -0.44 -4.70
C ASP A 93 24.09 -0.71 -3.33
N ILE A 94 23.32 -0.53 -2.24
CA ILE A 94 23.72 -0.96 -0.89
C ILE A 94 23.79 -2.48 -0.86
N ASP A 95 24.97 -3.01 -0.53
CA ASP A 95 25.17 -4.46 -0.41
C ASP A 95 24.71 -4.97 0.96
N LEU A 96 23.81 -5.94 0.95
CA LEU A 96 23.31 -6.63 2.14
C LEU A 96 23.84 -8.08 2.26
N ASP A 97 24.74 -8.51 1.41
CA ASP A 97 25.20 -9.93 1.31
C ASP A 97 24.01 -10.92 1.22
N ASP A 98 22.92 -10.49 0.56
CA ASP A 98 21.69 -11.27 0.40
C ASP A 98 21.54 -11.93 -0.98
N GLY A 99 22.54 -11.69 -1.85
CA GLY A 99 22.56 -12.20 -3.22
C GLY A 99 21.51 -11.60 -4.15
N VAL A 100 20.79 -10.54 -3.72
CA VAL A 100 19.81 -9.83 -4.52
C VAL A 100 20.43 -8.57 -5.11
N SER A 101 20.27 -8.37 -6.41
CA SER A 101 20.65 -7.16 -7.12
C SER A 101 19.44 -6.53 -7.82
N PHE A 102 19.53 -5.23 -8.10
CA PHE A 102 18.46 -4.49 -8.76
C PHE A 102 18.97 -3.77 -10.00
N GLU A 103 18.17 -3.76 -11.04
CA GLU A 103 18.46 -3.06 -12.30
C GLU A 103 17.26 -2.16 -12.63
N VAL A 104 17.48 -0.83 -12.63
CA VAL A 104 16.44 0.13 -13.05
C VAL A 104 16.21 -0.01 -14.55
N LYS A 105 14.95 -0.07 -14.97
CA LYS A 105 14.51 -0.21 -16.36
C LYS A 105 13.93 1.07 -16.92
N ASP A 106 13.13 1.78 -16.13
CA ASP A 106 12.46 3.00 -16.57
C ASP A 106 12.12 3.91 -15.41
N VAL A 107 12.05 5.20 -15.70
CA VAL A 107 11.56 6.24 -14.78
C VAL A 107 10.56 7.10 -15.53
N SER A 108 9.34 7.16 -15.04
CA SER A 108 8.24 7.89 -15.68
C SER A 108 7.44 8.72 -14.69
N ASN A 109 6.85 9.82 -15.18
CA ASN A 109 5.91 10.62 -14.41
C ASN A 109 4.57 9.90 -14.33
N ILE A 110 3.95 9.90 -13.15
CA ILE A 110 2.61 9.39 -12.94
C ILE A 110 1.70 10.61 -12.80
N MET A 111 0.92 10.91 -13.84
CA MET A 111 -0.01 12.05 -13.84
C MET A 111 -1.47 11.60 -13.67
N ASP A 112 -1.83 10.44 -14.25
CA ASP A 112 -3.23 10.01 -14.40
C ASP A 112 -3.70 8.97 -13.37
N GLU A 113 -2.79 8.23 -12.73
CA GLU A 113 -3.14 7.14 -11.81
C GLU A 113 -3.11 7.56 -10.34
N MET A 114 -2.39 8.63 -10.01
CA MET A 114 -2.24 9.16 -8.65
C MET A 114 -2.98 10.49 -8.51
N GLU A 115 -3.49 10.73 -7.33
CA GLU A 115 -4.15 12.01 -7.00
C GLU A 115 -3.15 13.17 -6.83
N TYR A 116 -1.84 12.87 -6.94
CA TYR A 116 -0.72 13.81 -6.88
C TYR A 116 0.31 13.47 -7.95
N PRO A 117 1.05 14.47 -8.46
CA PRO A 117 2.20 14.21 -9.30
C PRO A 117 3.16 13.24 -8.59
N GLY A 118 3.58 12.23 -9.28
CA GLY A 118 4.48 11.21 -8.75
C GLY A 118 5.46 10.72 -9.80
N ILE A 119 6.47 10.01 -9.33
CA ILE A 119 7.47 9.35 -10.19
C ILE A 119 7.34 7.85 -9.97
N ARG A 120 7.21 7.10 -11.06
CA ARG A 120 7.31 5.63 -11.06
C ARG A 120 8.70 5.22 -11.50
N VAL A 121 9.36 4.43 -10.66
CA VAL A 121 10.60 3.74 -11.02
C VAL A 121 10.29 2.27 -11.20
N THR A 122 10.51 1.74 -12.41
CA THR A 122 10.41 0.31 -12.67
C THR A 122 11.81 -0.31 -12.67
N MET A 123 11.93 -1.47 -12.04
CA MET A 123 13.20 -2.19 -11.94
C MET A 123 13.00 -3.69 -11.97
N ASN A 124 14.05 -4.42 -12.27
CA ASN A 124 14.14 -5.85 -12.04
C ASN A 124 14.93 -6.13 -10.75
N ALA A 125 14.38 -6.95 -9.87
CA ALA A 125 15.12 -7.58 -8.79
C ALA A 125 15.59 -8.97 -9.25
N ASN A 126 16.88 -9.24 -9.09
CA ASN A 126 17.51 -10.46 -9.57
C ASN A 126 18.11 -11.24 -8.40
N VAL A 127 17.88 -12.56 -8.37
CA VAL A 127 18.54 -13.49 -7.47
C VAL A 127 18.83 -14.79 -8.21
N GLY A 128 20.10 -15.10 -8.43
CA GLY A 128 20.51 -16.19 -9.33
C GLY A 128 19.90 -15.99 -10.74
N ARG A 129 19.07 -16.95 -11.19
CA ARG A 129 18.36 -16.87 -12.49
C ARG A 129 16.95 -16.30 -12.38
N LEU A 130 16.50 -15.94 -11.20
CA LEU A 130 15.16 -15.37 -11.01
C LEU A 130 15.20 -13.88 -11.28
N ILE A 131 14.24 -13.41 -12.06
CA ILE A 131 14.01 -12.00 -12.35
C ILE A 131 12.58 -11.68 -11.91
N THR A 132 12.44 -10.68 -11.04
CA THR A 132 11.15 -10.22 -10.54
C THR A 132 10.99 -8.73 -10.84
N PRO A 133 10.04 -8.33 -11.70
CA PRO A 133 9.79 -6.92 -11.94
C PRO A 133 9.13 -6.26 -10.72
N LEU A 134 9.65 -5.11 -10.34
CA LEU A 134 9.17 -4.26 -9.25
C LEU A 134 8.81 -2.88 -9.77
N LYS A 135 7.91 -2.21 -9.04
CA LYS A 135 7.58 -0.80 -9.23
C LYS A 135 7.66 -0.09 -7.90
N ILE A 136 8.22 1.11 -7.91
CA ILE A 136 8.23 2.03 -6.78
C ILE A 136 7.56 3.31 -7.24
N ASP A 137 6.46 3.65 -6.60
CA ASP A 137 5.72 4.88 -6.82
C ASP A 137 6.07 5.88 -5.72
N ILE A 138 6.63 7.00 -6.12
CA ILE A 138 7.12 8.04 -5.22
C ILE A 138 6.28 9.29 -5.45
N SER A 139 5.55 9.73 -4.42
CA SER A 139 4.83 11.01 -4.41
C SER A 139 5.48 12.01 -3.46
N THR A 140 5.04 13.26 -3.51
CA THR A 140 5.43 14.29 -2.56
C THR A 140 4.23 15.14 -2.16
N GLY A 141 4.36 15.82 -1.02
CA GLY A 141 3.35 16.76 -0.56
C GLY A 141 2.10 16.11 0.01
N ASP A 142 2.13 14.83 0.31
CA ASP A 142 1.07 14.14 1.02
C ASP A 142 0.88 14.72 2.42
N VAL A 143 -0.38 14.79 2.86
CA VAL A 143 -0.73 15.25 4.21
C VAL A 143 -0.88 14.03 5.12
N ILE A 144 -0.05 13.96 6.16
CA ILE A 144 -0.07 12.88 7.14
C ILE A 144 -0.46 13.47 8.49
N THR A 145 -1.60 13.09 9.04
CA THR A 145 -2.16 13.67 10.25
C THR A 145 -2.13 12.69 11.42
N PRO A 146 -1.55 13.04 12.58
CA PRO A 146 -0.79 14.25 12.83
C PRO A 146 0.63 14.23 12.24
N ARG A 147 1.19 13.03 12.00
CA ARG A 147 2.53 12.83 11.44
C ARG A 147 2.78 11.36 11.06
N ALA A 148 3.81 11.11 10.27
CA ALA A 148 4.33 9.77 10.04
C ALA A 148 4.79 9.11 11.36
N ILE A 149 4.72 7.78 11.41
CA ILE A 149 5.13 6.97 12.55
C ILE A 149 6.26 6.01 12.14
N GLU A 150 7.08 5.61 13.10
CA GLU A 150 8.02 4.51 12.90
C GLU A 150 7.24 3.19 12.98
N PHE A 151 7.34 2.37 11.94
CA PHE A 151 6.63 1.11 11.79
C PHE A 151 7.63 -0.06 11.78
N ASN A 152 7.37 -1.08 12.59
CA ASN A 152 8.11 -2.33 12.55
C ASN A 152 7.51 -3.20 11.44
N TYR A 153 8.23 -3.34 10.34
CA TYR A 153 7.86 -4.15 9.19
C TYR A 153 8.47 -5.55 9.35
N ASP A 154 7.64 -6.55 9.62
CA ASP A 154 8.06 -7.94 9.75
C ASP A 154 8.41 -8.52 8.39
N LEU A 155 9.57 -9.17 8.29
CA LEU A 155 10.05 -9.74 7.03
C LEU A 155 9.42 -11.11 6.75
N LEU A 156 9.05 -11.36 5.51
CA LEU A 156 8.30 -12.54 5.07
C LEU A 156 9.00 -13.88 5.37
N LEU A 157 10.32 -13.94 5.19
CA LEU A 157 11.10 -15.19 5.28
C LEU A 157 12.00 -15.26 6.51
N GLU A 158 12.01 -14.24 7.34
CA GLU A 158 12.93 -14.12 8.46
C GLU A 158 12.17 -13.71 9.73
N ASP A 159 12.58 -14.24 10.87
CA ASP A 159 12.00 -13.90 12.19
C ASP A 159 12.64 -12.62 12.73
N ARG A 160 12.52 -11.54 11.99
CA ARG A 160 12.97 -10.19 12.34
C ARG A 160 12.19 -9.12 11.61
N SER A 161 12.26 -7.91 12.09
CA SER A 161 11.63 -6.74 11.47
C SER A 161 12.66 -5.67 11.11
N ILE A 162 12.28 -4.80 10.16
CA ILE A 162 12.99 -3.57 9.83
C ILE A 162 12.14 -2.37 10.23
N LYS A 163 12.78 -1.25 10.56
CA LYS A 163 12.09 -0.02 10.97
C LYS A 163 12.01 0.97 9.82
N LEU A 164 10.80 1.33 9.43
CA LEU A 164 10.50 2.24 8.35
C LEU A 164 9.56 3.36 8.85
N TRP A 165 9.69 4.55 8.27
CA TRP A 165 8.64 5.55 8.41
C TRP A 165 7.43 5.14 7.59
N SER A 166 6.25 5.30 8.15
CA SER A 166 4.98 4.95 7.50
C SER A 166 3.88 5.96 7.79
N TYR A 167 2.82 5.90 7.02
CA TYR A 167 1.55 6.49 7.41
C TYR A 167 1.07 5.87 8.71
N ASN A 168 0.39 6.67 9.53
CA ASN A 168 -0.41 6.13 10.63
C ASN A 168 -1.73 5.55 10.10
N LEU A 169 -2.40 4.77 10.92
CA LEU A 169 -3.64 4.08 10.56
C LEU A 169 -4.74 5.06 10.13
N GLU A 170 -4.87 6.17 10.83
CA GLU A 170 -5.89 7.18 10.58
C GLU A 170 -5.71 7.84 9.21
N THR A 171 -4.49 8.16 8.80
CA THR A 171 -4.22 8.69 7.47
C THR A 171 -4.53 7.67 6.37
N ILE A 172 -4.20 6.38 6.56
CA ILE A 172 -4.55 5.31 5.61
C ILE A 172 -6.07 5.23 5.43
N LEU A 173 -6.82 5.18 6.54
CA LEU A 173 -8.27 5.10 6.53
C LEU A 173 -8.92 6.34 5.90
N ALA A 174 -8.39 7.52 6.23
CA ALA A 174 -8.86 8.80 5.69
C ALA A 174 -8.69 8.88 4.16
N GLU A 175 -7.52 8.53 3.63
CA GLU A 175 -7.27 8.52 2.18
C GLU A 175 -8.16 7.53 1.44
N LYS A 176 -8.33 6.33 1.99
CA LYS A 176 -9.19 5.30 1.38
C LYS A 176 -10.66 5.71 1.39
N LEU A 177 -11.15 6.24 2.51
CA LEU A 177 -12.53 6.73 2.59
C LEU A 177 -12.74 7.89 1.62
N GLN A 178 -11.86 8.88 1.60
CA GLN A 178 -11.94 9.99 0.65
C GLN A 178 -11.96 9.49 -0.79
N THR A 179 -11.10 8.54 -1.15
CA THR A 179 -11.06 7.96 -2.50
C THR A 179 -12.37 7.23 -2.86
N VAL A 180 -12.94 6.45 -1.92
CA VAL A 180 -14.22 5.76 -2.12
C VAL A 180 -15.34 6.77 -2.37
N LEU A 181 -15.42 7.80 -1.54
CA LEU A 181 -16.47 8.82 -1.64
C LEU A 181 -16.30 9.72 -2.88
N ALA A 182 -15.08 10.21 -3.12
CA ALA A 182 -14.83 11.12 -4.25
C ALA A 182 -15.04 10.47 -5.62
N ARG A 183 -14.76 9.17 -5.75
CA ARG A 183 -15.01 8.43 -7.00
C ARG A 183 -16.46 7.96 -7.15
N GLY A 184 -17.18 7.78 -6.05
CA GLY A 184 -18.57 7.36 -6.06
C GLY A 184 -18.79 6.11 -6.93
N ILE A 185 -19.78 6.14 -7.81
CA ILE A 185 -20.09 5.02 -8.74
C ILE A 185 -19.04 4.81 -9.84
N LEU A 186 -18.15 5.76 -10.07
CA LEU A 186 -17.03 5.61 -11.01
C LEU A 186 -15.83 4.88 -10.39
N ASN A 187 -15.96 4.44 -9.15
CA ASN A 187 -14.87 3.76 -8.44
C ASN A 187 -14.66 2.33 -8.94
N THR A 188 -13.54 2.09 -9.62
CA THR A 188 -13.11 0.76 -10.05
C THR A 188 -12.14 0.10 -9.05
N ARG A 189 -11.78 0.79 -7.96
CA ARG A 189 -10.77 0.36 -6.98
C ARG A 189 -11.41 -0.45 -5.84
N MET A 190 -11.89 -1.65 -6.16
CA MET A 190 -12.53 -2.54 -5.18
C MET A 190 -11.62 -2.89 -3.99
N ARG A 191 -10.32 -2.75 -4.19
CA ARG A 191 -9.33 -2.94 -3.13
C ARG A 191 -9.48 -1.94 -1.98
N ASP A 192 -9.88 -0.70 -2.24
CA ASP A 192 -10.07 0.29 -1.18
C ASP A 192 -11.25 -0.06 -0.28
N PHE A 193 -12.35 -0.58 -0.84
CA PHE A 193 -13.48 -1.11 -0.05
C PHE A 193 -13.06 -2.28 0.83
N TYR A 194 -12.27 -3.21 0.27
CA TYR A 194 -11.73 -4.33 1.01
C TYR A 194 -10.81 -3.89 2.15
N ASP A 195 -9.84 -3.03 1.84
CA ASP A 195 -8.86 -2.53 2.79
C ASP A 195 -9.53 -1.79 3.95
N ILE A 196 -10.55 -0.93 3.67
CA ILE A 196 -11.35 -0.26 4.71
C ILE A 196 -11.96 -1.30 5.64
N ARG A 197 -12.70 -2.28 5.10
CA ARG A 197 -13.34 -3.30 5.91
C ARG A 197 -12.33 -4.01 6.80
N MET A 198 -11.22 -4.48 6.23
CA MET A 198 -10.22 -5.24 6.98
C MET A 198 -9.55 -4.41 8.08
N LEU A 199 -9.20 -3.16 7.78
CA LEU A 199 -8.56 -2.27 8.75
C LEU A 199 -9.52 -1.86 9.87
N VAL A 200 -10.78 -1.58 9.53
CA VAL A 200 -11.82 -1.24 10.50
C VAL A 200 -12.08 -2.41 11.44
N ASP A 201 -12.20 -3.64 10.91
CA ASP A 201 -12.47 -4.83 11.75
C ASP A 201 -11.25 -5.23 12.62
N THR A 202 -10.03 -5.07 12.07
CA THR A 202 -8.80 -5.50 12.77
C THR A 202 -8.33 -4.50 13.82
N TYR A 203 -8.56 -3.20 13.58
CA TYR A 203 -7.95 -2.13 14.37
C TYR A 203 -8.95 -1.20 15.05
N GLU A 204 -10.22 -1.59 15.18
CA GLU A 204 -11.28 -0.76 15.80
C GLU A 204 -10.85 -0.11 17.11
N ASP A 205 -10.27 -0.91 18.01
CA ASP A 205 -9.86 -0.47 19.35
C ASP A 205 -8.56 0.38 19.33
N LYS A 206 -7.88 0.46 18.20
CA LYS A 206 -6.61 1.18 18.06
C LYS A 206 -6.76 2.52 17.33
N VAL A 207 -7.89 2.74 16.63
CA VAL A 207 -8.13 3.98 15.90
C VAL A 207 -8.45 5.12 16.86
N ASN A 208 -7.70 6.20 16.75
CA ASN A 208 -8.06 7.47 17.38
C ASN A 208 -9.05 8.23 16.48
N LYS A 209 -10.34 8.20 16.85
CA LYS A 209 -11.41 8.80 16.03
C LYS A 209 -11.27 10.31 15.83
N ALA A 210 -10.73 11.03 16.82
CA ALA A 210 -10.48 12.47 16.66
C ALA A 210 -9.38 12.72 15.62
N VAL A 211 -8.27 11.99 15.69
CA VAL A 211 -7.19 12.07 14.69
C VAL A 211 -7.68 11.63 13.31
N LEU A 212 -8.53 10.59 13.22
CA LEU A 212 -9.12 10.14 11.96
C LEU A 212 -10.00 11.24 11.32
N LYS A 213 -10.81 11.91 12.10
CA LYS A 213 -11.63 13.06 11.63
C LYS A 213 -10.76 14.17 11.08
N ASP A 214 -9.71 14.54 11.80
CA ASP A 214 -8.75 15.57 11.36
C ASP A 214 -8.00 15.12 10.09
N ALA A 215 -7.59 13.85 10.01
CA ALA A 215 -6.93 13.27 8.84
C ALA A 215 -7.86 13.29 7.61
N PHE A 216 -9.13 12.95 7.79
CA PHE A 216 -10.10 12.98 6.69
C PHE A 216 -10.34 14.42 6.19
N ALA A 217 -10.54 15.36 7.09
CA ALA A 217 -10.69 16.78 6.73
C ALA A 217 -9.44 17.32 6.01
N ALA A 218 -8.23 17.01 6.52
CA ALA A 218 -6.98 17.42 5.91
C ALA A 218 -6.79 16.80 4.50
N THR A 219 -7.16 15.52 4.33
CA THR A 219 -7.13 14.84 3.03
C THR A 219 -8.13 15.48 2.05
N CYS A 220 -9.36 15.73 2.48
CA CYS A 220 -10.38 16.38 1.65
C CYS A 220 -9.92 17.78 1.19
N LYS A 221 -9.42 18.59 2.13
CA LYS A 221 -8.87 19.92 1.81
C LYS A 221 -7.73 19.85 0.81
N LYS A 222 -6.79 18.94 1.00
CA LYS A 222 -5.65 18.75 0.10
C LYS A 222 -6.09 18.37 -1.32
N ARG A 223 -7.17 17.59 -1.44
CA ARG A 223 -7.69 17.07 -2.72
C ARG A 223 -8.82 17.93 -3.30
N GLY A 224 -9.14 19.08 -2.70
CA GLY A 224 -10.19 19.99 -3.18
C GLY A 224 -11.59 19.40 -3.10
N THR A 225 -11.86 18.57 -2.10
CA THR A 225 -13.14 17.86 -1.88
C THR A 225 -13.74 18.18 -0.52
N ASP A 226 -13.71 19.44 -0.11
CA ASP A 226 -14.10 19.89 1.24
C ASP A 226 -15.55 19.54 1.60
N ASN A 227 -16.46 19.52 0.63
CA ASN A 227 -17.88 19.21 0.84
C ASN A 227 -18.20 17.71 0.95
N LEU A 228 -17.18 16.85 0.82
CA LEU A 228 -17.39 15.41 0.69
C LEU A 228 -18.00 14.79 1.96
N GLN A 229 -17.66 15.32 3.13
CA GLN A 229 -18.20 14.83 4.41
C GLN A 229 -19.73 15.04 4.49
N GLU A 230 -20.24 16.17 4.00
CA GLU A 230 -21.67 16.47 4.02
C GLU A 230 -22.45 15.56 3.07
N GLN A 231 -21.85 15.16 1.95
CA GLN A 231 -22.46 14.33 0.91
C GLN A 231 -22.25 12.82 1.14
N ALA A 232 -21.43 12.44 2.11
CA ALA A 232 -20.96 11.07 2.27
C ALA A 232 -22.08 10.03 2.40
N GLU A 233 -23.14 10.34 3.18
CA GLU A 233 -24.27 9.43 3.39
C GLU A 233 -25.01 9.13 2.09
N GLU A 234 -25.28 10.17 1.28
CA GLU A 234 -25.97 10.02 0.00
C GLU A 234 -25.09 9.26 -1.01
N ILE A 235 -23.81 9.60 -1.06
CA ILE A 235 -22.85 8.91 -1.94
C ILE A 235 -22.80 7.41 -1.60
N VAL A 236 -22.71 7.03 -0.31
CA VAL A 236 -22.65 5.61 0.07
C VAL A 236 -23.95 4.89 -0.24
N LYS A 237 -25.13 5.51 -0.07
CA LYS A 237 -26.41 4.93 -0.51
C LYS A 237 -26.42 4.63 -2.00
N ILE A 238 -25.93 5.55 -2.83
CA ILE A 238 -25.85 5.37 -4.28
C ILE A 238 -24.87 4.24 -4.62
N ILE A 239 -23.67 4.21 -4.00
CA ILE A 239 -22.69 3.15 -4.19
C ILE A 239 -23.26 1.77 -3.82
N GLU A 240 -23.97 1.68 -2.69
CA GLU A 240 -24.56 0.44 -2.20
C GLU A 240 -25.59 -0.15 -3.17
N ALA A 241 -26.41 0.71 -3.79
CA ALA A 241 -27.45 0.33 -4.73
C ALA A 241 -26.93 0.07 -6.15
N ASP A 242 -25.70 0.51 -6.48
CA ASP A 242 -25.19 0.46 -7.85
C ASP A 242 -24.79 -0.95 -8.29
N GLU A 243 -25.43 -1.44 -9.36
CA GLU A 243 -25.20 -2.79 -9.89
C GLU A 243 -23.81 -2.95 -10.52
N GLN A 244 -23.23 -1.89 -11.08
CA GLN A 244 -21.91 -1.95 -11.71
C GLN A 244 -20.81 -2.16 -10.66
N ILE A 245 -20.87 -1.48 -9.53
CA ILE A 245 -19.94 -1.67 -8.43
C ILE A 245 -20.07 -3.10 -7.87
N GLN A 246 -21.28 -3.63 -7.76
CA GLN A 246 -21.50 -5.03 -7.35
C GLN A 246 -20.90 -6.02 -8.37
N VAL A 247 -20.99 -5.73 -9.68
CA VAL A 247 -20.32 -6.53 -10.71
C VAL A 247 -18.80 -6.47 -10.56
N LEU A 248 -18.24 -5.28 -10.34
CA LEU A 248 -16.81 -5.09 -10.11
C LEU A 248 -16.34 -5.81 -8.84
N TRP A 249 -17.15 -5.80 -7.78
CA TRP A 249 -16.86 -6.55 -6.56
C TRP A 249 -16.81 -8.07 -6.82
N ARG A 250 -17.81 -8.62 -7.51
CA ARG A 250 -17.80 -10.05 -7.90
C ARG A 250 -16.60 -10.42 -8.77
N ALA A 251 -16.19 -9.53 -9.66
CA ALA A 251 -14.97 -9.74 -10.46
C ALA A 251 -13.69 -9.73 -9.58
N TYR A 252 -13.65 -8.86 -8.58
CA TYR A 252 -12.57 -8.79 -7.60
C TYR A 252 -12.48 -10.06 -6.76
N GLN A 253 -13.64 -10.58 -6.27
CA GLN A 253 -13.72 -11.86 -5.55
C GLN A 253 -13.19 -13.04 -6.38
N LYS A 254 -13.53 -13.11 -7.66
CA LYS A 254 -13.03 -14.17 -8.56
C LYS A 254 -11.53 -14.10 -8.79
N LYS A 255 -10.96 -12.91 -8.71
CA LYS A 255 -9.53 -12.68 -8.97
C LYS A 255 -8.64 -12.99 -7.78
N TYR A 256 -9.12 -12.81 -6.55
CA TYR A 256 -8.33 -12.91 -5.34
C TYR A 256 -8.98 -13.84 -4.32
N SER A 257 -8.29 -14.95 -3.99
CA SER A 257 -8.79 -15.98 -3.06
C SER A 257 -9.09 -15.44 -1.66
N TYR A 258 -8.33 -14.44 -1.19
CA TYR A 258 -8.51 -13.85 0.15
C TYR A 258 -9.79 -13.03 0.31
N VAL A 259 -10.53 -12.75 -0.76
CA VAL A 259 -11.82 -12.04 -0.72
C VAL A 259 -13.00 -12.92 -1.15
N ALA A 260 -12.78 -14.18 -1.49
CA ALA A 260 -13.79 -15.04 -2.10
C ALA A 260 -15.08 -15.13 -1.28
N ASP A 261 -14.96 -15.21 0.06
CA ASP A 261 -16.07 -15.37 0.99
C ASP A 261 -16.59 -14.05 1.60
N ILE A 262 -16.12 -12.90 1.10
CA ILE A 262 -16.50 -11.59 1.62
C ILE A 262 -17.60 -10.99 0.76
N ASP A 263 -18.83 -10.93 1.30
CA ASP A 263 -19.96 -10.35 0.58
C ASP A 263 -19.85 -8.81 0.44
N TYR A 264 -20.51 -8.28 -0.59
CA TYR A 264 -20.49 -6.84 -0.88
C TYR A 264 -21.11 -6.01 0.24
N ALA A 265 -22.18 -6.51 0.88
CA ALA A 265 -22.85 -5.81 1.97
C ALA A 265 -21.91 -5.64 3.18
N SER A 266 -21.00 -6.61 3.44
CA SER A 266 -20.05 -6.52 4.54
C SER A 266 -18.99 -5.42 4.31
N VAL A 267 -18.56 -5.19 3.06
CA VAL A 267 -17.61 -4.11 2.79
C VAL A 267 -18.28 -2.74 2.86
N ILE A 268 -19.54 -2.63 2.44
CA ILE A 268 -20.33 -1.40 2.63
C ILE A 268 -20.56 -1.11 4.12
N ARG A 269 -20.84 -2.13 4.95
CA ARG A 269 -20.89 -1.95 6.41
C ARG A 269 -19.57 -1.41 6.97
N GLY A 270 -18.42 -1.88 6.47
CA GLY A 270 -17.10 -1.35 6.85
C GLY A 270 -16.95 0.13 6.51
N VAL A 271 -17.36 0.55 5.30
CA VAL A 271 -17.36 1.95 4.89
C VAL A 271 -18.28 2.80 5.78
N ARG A 272 -19.52 2.33 6.06
CA ARG A 272 -20.46 3.02 6.95
C ARG A 272 -19.90 3.19 8.37
N LYS A 273 -19.31 2.13 8.93
CA LYS A 273 -18.67 2.16 10.24
C LYS A 273 -17.54 3.19 10.29
N LEU A 274 -16.71 3.26 9.25
CA LEU A 274 -15.65 4.25 9.15
C LEU A 274 -16.21 5.69 9.06
N MET A 275 -17.31 5.88 8.32
CA MET A 275 -18.02 7.16 8.24
C MET A 275 -18.56 7.61 9.62
N ASP A 276 -19.10 6.67 10.40
CA ASP A 276 -19.59 6.98 11.75
C ASP A 276 -18.48 7.44 12.69
N TRP A 277 -17.24 7.00 12.46
CA TRP A 277 -16.10 7.43 13.26
C TRP A 277 -15.60 8.84 12.95
N ILE A 278 -15.93 9.40 11.80
CA ILE A 278 -15.53 10.78 11.41
C ILE A 278 -16.63 11.82 11.63
N ARG A 279 -17.84 11.40 12.04
CA ARG A 279 -18.94 12.29 12.44
C ARG A 279 -18.66 12.90 13.81
#